data_44fe879e9c52b89c100ac0e7e6e3036b
#
_entry.id   44fe879e9c52b89c100ac0e7e6e3036b
#
_cell.length_a   1.000
_cell.length_b   1.000
_cell.length_c   1.000
_cell.angle_alpha   90.00
_cell.angle_beta   90.00
_cell.angle_gamma   90.00
#
_symmetry.space_group_name_H-M   'P 1'
#
loop_
_entity.id
_entity.type
_entity.pdbx_description
1 polymer ?
#
loop_
_entity_poly.entity_id
_entity_poly.type
_entity_poly.pdbx_seq_one_letter_code
_entity_poly.pdbx_strand_id
1 'polypeptide(L)'
;MTLPAYDVVIWHRSPSNPPDLYERILEKAKMAPYESPEFNGLRDIHWGFSNAEDAIEFAESLLEFASLEDVTKLTVLGESIGRKVYKDTLALLQK
;
A
#
# COMPACT_ATOMS: atom_id res chain seq x y z
N MET A 1 -16.32 -9.00 -12.52
CA MET A 1 -15.88 -8.56 -11.19
C MET A 1 -15.60 -7.07 -11.21
N THR A 2 -16.18 -6.33 -10.27
CA THR A 2 -16.00 -4.88 -10.21
C THR A 2 -14.81 -4.56 -9.34
N LEU A 3 -13.96 -3.65 -9.82
CA LEU A 3 -12.85 -3.14 -9.00
C LEU A 3 -13.42 -2.28 -7.87
N PRO A 4 -12.76 -2.24 -6.70
CA PRO A 4 -13.21 -1.34 -5.62
C PRO A 4 -13.11 0.12 -6.05
N ALA A 5 -13.98 0.97 -5.48
CA ALA A 5 -13.98 2.40 -5.80
C ALA A 5 -12.71 3.10 -5.33
N TYR A 6 -12.13 2.61 -4.22
CA TYR A 6 -10.89 3.15 -3.65
C TYR A 6 -9.94 2.02 -3.36
N ASP A 7 -8.68 2.21 -3.71
CA ASP A 7 -7.64 1.19 -3.60
C ASP A 7 -6.46 1.72 -2.78
N VAL A 8 -6.21 1.09 -1.64
CA VAL A 8 -5.03 1.40 -0.83
C VAL A 8 -3.92 0.46 -1.26
N VAL A 9 -2.78 1.00 -1.63
CA VAL A 9 -1.67 0.25 -2.22
C VAL A 9 -0.40 0.48 -1.41
N ILE A 10 0.27 -0.61 -1.03
CA ILE A 10 1.62 -0.58 -0.47
C ILE A 10 2.52 -1.42 -1.37
N TRP A 11 3.69 -0.89 -1.71
CA TRP A 11 4.75 -1.63 -2.37
C TRP A 11 5.93 -1.74 -1.42
N HIS A 12 6.49 -2.93 -1.25
CA HIS A 12 7.71 -3.11 -0.49
C HIS A 12 8.64 -4.10 -1.19
N ARG A 13 9.93 -4.00 -0.90
CA ARG A 13 10.91 -4.92 -1.47
C ARG A 13 10.70 -6.32 -0.92
N SER A 14 10.92 -7.32 -1.76
CA SER A 14 10.84 -8.72 -1.38
C SER A 14 12.03 -9.46 -1.99
N PRO A 15 12.93 -10.08 -1.21
CA PRO A 15 12.88 -10.13 0.27
C PRO A 15 13.11 -8.77 0.92
N SER A 16 12.57 -8.61 2.12
CA SER A 16 12.61 -7.35 2.84
C SER A 16 13.49 -7.43 4.09
N ASN A 17 13.79 -6.27 4.66
CA ASN A 17 14.43 -6.16 5.96
C ASN A 17 13.57 -5.21 6.82
N PRO A 18 12.86 -5.72 7.85
CA PRO A 18 12.89 -7.10 8.35
C PRO A 18 12.25 -8.10 7.39
N PRO A 19 12.67 -9.37 7.43
CA PRO A 19 12.17 -10.38 6.48
C PRO A 19 10.69 -10.72 6.67
N ASP A 20 10.10 -10.40 7.81
CA ASP A 20 8.69 -10.63 8.10
C ASP A 20 7.83 -9.38 7.87
N LEU A 21 8.31 -8.45 7.05
CA LEU A 21 7.61 -7.18 6.81
C LEU A 21 6.18 -7.38 6.30
N TYR A 22 5.97 -8.29 5.36
CA TYR A 22 4.64 -8.57 4.83
C TYR A 22 3.68 -8.99 5.94
N GLU A 23 4.11 -9.93 6.78
CA GLU A 23 3.30 -10.42 7.89
C GLU A 23 2.98 -9.31 8.90
N ARG A 24 3.94 -8.43 9.16
CA ARG A 24 3.73 -7.28 10.05
C ARG A 24 2.70 -6.31 9.51
N ILE A 25 2.76 -6.04 8.20
CA ILE A 25 1.78 -5.18 7.55
C ILE A 25 0.39 -5.78 7.65
N LEU A 26 0.25 -7.08 7.37
CA LEU A 26 -1.06 -7.75 7.47
C LEU A 26 -1.59 -7.76 8.90
N GLU A 27 -0.74 -7.96 9.88
CA GLU A 27 -1.13 -7.94 11.29
C GLU A 27 -1.65 -6.56 11.70
N LYS A 28 -0.98 -5.50 11.29
CA LYS A 28 -1.43 -4.14 11.58
C LYS A 28 -2.73 -3.80 10.86
N ALA A 29 -2.84 -4.23 9.62
CA ALA A 29 -4.03 -3.97 8.80
C ALA A 29 -5.28 -4.63 9.34
N LYS A 30 -5.14 -5.82 9.96
CA LYS A 30 -6.27 -6.61 10.48
C LYS A 30 -7.31 -6.92 9.40
N MET A 31 -6.88 -6.93 8.16
CA MET A 31 -7.73 -7.10 7.01
C MET A 31 -6.91 -7.70 5.89
N ALA A 32 -7.40 -8.79 5.30
CA ALA A 32 -6.70 -9.45 4.20
C ALA A 32 -6.75 -8.57 2.95
N PRO A 33 -5.64 -8.46 2.21
CA PRO A 33 -5.67 -7.75 0.94
C PRO A 33 -6.46 -8.56 -0.10
N TYR A 34 -7.04 -7.86 -1.07
CA TYR A 34 -7.71 -8.57 -2.15
C TYR A 34 -6.72 -9.04 -3.23
N GLU A 35 -5.54 -8.46 -3.23
CA GLU A 35 -4.48 -8.83 -4.16
C GLU A 35 -3.13 -8.48 -3.52
N SER A 36 -2.13 -9.36 -3.68
CA SER A 36 -0.79 -9.10 -3.15
C SER A 36 0.27 -9.83 -3.98
N PRO A 37 0.36 -9.58 -5.28
CA PRO A 37 1.33 -10.27 -6.12
C PRO A 37 2.77 -9.84 -5.81
N GLU A 38 3.70 -10.74 -6.07
CA GLU A 38 5.13 -10.47 -5.93
C GLU A 38 5.78 -10.62 -7.30
N PHE A 39 6.51 -9.60 -7.72
CA PHE A 39 7.22 -9.65 -8.99
C PHE A 39 8.38 -8.64 -9.00
N ASN A 40 9.44 -8.99 -9.72
CA ASN A 40 10.62 -8.12 -9.88
C ASN A 40 11.18 -7.57 -8.57
N GLY A 41 11.17 -8.41 -7.51
CA GLY A 41 11.74 -8.01 -6.22
C GLY A 41 10.84 -7.06 -5.41
N LEU A 42 9.59 -6.90 -5.81
CA LEU A 42 8.60 -6.07 -5.11
C LEU A 42 7.34 -6.88 -4.84
N ARG A 43 6.71 -6.60 -3.71
CA ARG A 43 5.37 -7.09 -3.42
C ARG A 43 4.41 -5.91 -3.48
N ASP A 44 3.31 -6.09 -4.19
CA ASP A 44 2.30 -5.06 -4.44
C ASP A 44 1.01 -5.48 -3.71
N ILE A 45 0.70 -4.81 -2.59
CA ILE A 45 -0.40 -5.19 -1.71
C ILE A 45 -1.56 -4.21 -1.87
N HIS A 46 -2.77 -4.74 -2.12
CA HIS A 46 -3.96 -3.93 -2.37
C HIS A 46 -5.10 -4.25 -1.42
N TRP A 47 -5.74 -3.22 -0.87
CA TRP A 47 -6.97 -3.32 -0.10
C TRP A 47 -8.02 -2.40 -0.71
N GLY A 48 -9.24 -2.92 -0.88
CA GLY A 48 -10.33 -2.17 -1.50
C GLY A 48 -11.31 -1.60 -0.51
N PHE A 49 -11.82 -0.39 -0.80
CA PHE A 49 -12.81 0.29 0.03
C PHE A 49 -13.91 0.89 -0.84
N SER A 50 -15.09 1.08 -0.26
CA SER A 50 -16.24 1.65 -0.97
C SER A 50 -16.32 3.16 -0.85
N ASN A 51 -15.61 3.76 0.12
CA ASN A 51 -15.62 5.21 0.30
C ASN A 51 -14.23 5.74 0.64
N ALA A 52 -14.03 7.02 0.34
CA ALA A 52 -12.73 7.67 0.51
C ALA A 52 -12.30 7.77 1.97
N GLU A 53 -13.24 8.08 2.86
CA GLU A 53 -12.93 8.26 4.27
C GLU A 53 -12.30 7.01 4.88
N ASP A 54 -12.92 5.85 4.63
CA ASP A 54 -12.40 4.58 5.14
C ASP A 54 -11.05 4.23 4.54
N ALA A 55 -10.87 4.47 3.24
CA ALA A 55 -9.60 4.20 2.56
C ALA A 55 -8.47 5.06 3.13
N ILE A 56 -8.73 6.34 3.32
CA ILE A 56 -7.73 7.28 3.86
C ILE A 56 -7.38 6.91 5.29
N GLU A 57 -8.38 6.64 6.12
CA GLU A 57 -8.16 6.25 7.52
C GLU A 57 -7.33 4.98 7.60
N PHE A 58 -7.63 4.00 6.75
CA PHE A 58 -6.87 2.75 6.70
C PHE A 58 -5.41 3.02 6.29
N ALA A 59 -5.19 3.80 5.23
CA ALA A 59 -3.85 4.12 4.78
C ALA A 59 -3.05 4.84 5.86
N GLU A 60 -3.69 5.75 6.58
CA GLU A 60 -3.03 6.50 7.65
C GLU A 60 -2.66 5.60 8.83
N SER A 61 -3.42 4.54 9.06
CA SER A 61 -3.07 3.56 10.10
C SER A 61 -1.79 2.79 9.76
N LEU A 62 -1.37 2.81 8.50
CA LEU A 62 -0.18 2.11 8.03
C LEU A 62 1.02 3.06 7.82
N LEU A 63 0.91 4.33 8.21
CA LEU A 63 1.98 5.30 8.01
C LEU A 63 3.29 4.93 8.69
N GLU A 64 3.24 4.17 9.78
CA GLU A 64 4.46 3.72 10.44
C GLU A 64 5.36 2.90 9.51
N PHE A 65 4.75 2.17 8.56
CA PHE A 65 5.51 1.38 7.60
C PHE A 65 6.12 2.24 6.52
N ALA A 66 5.54 3.40 6.23
CA ALA A 66 6.08 4.30 5.22
C ALA A 66 7.46 4.84 5.59
N SER A 67 7.82 4.84 6.89
CA SER A 67 9.13 5.27 7.33
C SER A 67 10.24 4.23 7.05
N LEU A 68 9.86 2.99 6.73
CA LEU A 68 10.82 1.92 6.49
C LEU A 68 11.39 2.05 5.07
N GLU A 69 12.70 1.84 4.96
CA GLU A 69 13.39 1.96 3.67
C GLU A 69 12.82 1.01 2.62
N ASP A 70 12.49 -0.22 3.02
CA ASP A 70 12.00 -1.24 2.08
C ASP A 70 10.56 -1.03 1.62
N VAL A 71 9.79 -0.17 2.28
CA VAL A 71 8.49 0.26 1.79
C VAL A 71 8.71 1.37 0.78
N THR A 72 8.40 1.11 -0.48
CA THR A 72 8.70 2.05 -1.56
C THR A 72 7.50 2.90 -1.97
N LYS A 73 6.29 2.48 -1.60
CA LYS A 73 5.09 3.21 -1.99
C LYS A 73 3.96 2.97 -0.99
N LEU A 74 3.20 4.04 -0.69
CA LEU A 74 1.94 3.97 0.03
C LEU A 74 1.03 5.04 -0.55
N THR A 75 -0.04 4.62 -1.24
CA THR A 75 -0.94 5.53 -1.92
C THR A 75 -2.39 5.08 -1.76
N VAL A 76 -3.31 6.02 -1.98
CA VAL A 76 -4.74 5.75 -2.11
C VAL A 76 -5.18 6.27 -3.48
N LEU A 77 -5.82 5.39 -4.26
CA LEU A 77 -6.37 5.75 -5.57
C LEU A 77 -7.88 5.70 -5.51
N GLY A 78 -8.56 6.69 -6.09
CA GLY A 78 -10.01 6.69 -6.14
C GLY A 78 -10.53 7.77 -7.04
N GLU A 79 -11.75 7.56 -7.59
CA GLU A 79 -12.33 8.46 -8.58
C GLU A 79 -12.50 9.90 -8.07
N SER A 80 -12.96 10.07 -6.83
CA SER A 80 -13.28 11.40 -6.31
C SER A 80 -12.06 12.14 -5.78
N ILE A 81 -11.00 11.42 -5.37
CA ILE A 81 -9.81 12.03 -4.77
C ILE A 81 -8.60 11.96 -5.68
N GLY A 82 -8.71 11.23 -6.79
CA GLY A 82 -7.58 10.94 -7.65
C GLY A 82 -6.56 10.06 -6.95
N ARG A 83 -5.34 10.52 -6.85
CA ARG A 83 -4.25 9.77 -6.21
C ARG A 83 -3.71 10.56 -5.02
N LYS A 84 -3.85 9.99 -3.83
CA LYS A 84 -3.27 10.58 -2.62
C LYS A 84 -2.00 9.81 -2.29
N VAL A 85 -0.85 10.48 -2.29
CA VAL A 85 0.46 9.86 -2.12
C VAL A 85 1.01 10.14 -0.73
N TYR A 86 1.27 9.09 0.05
CA TYR A 86 1.97 9.21 1.33
C TYR A 86 3.46 8.95 1.15
N LYS A 87 3.81 8.06 0.24
CA LYS A 87 5.20 7.77 -0.12
C LYS A 87 5.25 7.21 -1.54
N ASP A 88 6.22 7.65 -2.32
CA ASP A 88 6.46 7.08 -3.65
C ASP A 88 7.91 7.37 -4.06
N THR A 89 8.82 6.50 -3.62
CA THR A 89 10.25 6.68 -3.91
C THR A 89 10.58 6.45 -5.38
N LEU A 90 9.77 5.67 -6.08
CA LEU A 90 10.01 5.42 -7.50
C LEU A 90 9.74 6.67 -8.33
N ALA A 91 8.74 7.46 -7.96
CA ALA A 91 8.45 8.72 -8.64
C ALA A 91 9.60 9.70 -8.47
N LEU A 92 10.25 9.73 -7.29
CA LEU A 92 11.39 10.59 -7.04
C LEU A 92 12.60 10.22 -7.90
N LEU A 93 12.78 8.91 -8.16
CA LEU A 93 13.91 8.43 -8.96
C LEU A 93 13.74 8.70 -10.45
N GLN A 94 12.54 9.00 -10.89
CA GLN A 94 12.23 9.24 -12.30
C GLN A 94 12.36 10.71 -12.73
N LYS A 95 12.68 11.57 -11.82
CA LYS A 95 12.83 13.00 -12.12
C LYS A 95 14.20 13.32 -12.69
#